data_f6ca95b20bf045c1c5e04721a6f70f77
#
_entry.id   f6ca95b20bf045c1c5e04721a6f70f77
#
_cell.length_a   1.000
_cell.length_b   1.000
_cell.length_c   1.000
_cell.angle_alpha   90.00
_cell.angle_beta   90.00
_cell.angle_gamma   90.00
#
_symmetry.space_group_name_H-M   'P 1'
#
loop_
_entity.id
_entity.type
_entity.pdbx_description
1 polymer ?
#
loop_
_entity_poly.entity_id
_entity_poly.type
_entity_poly.pdbx_seq_one_letter_code
_entity_poly.pdbx_strand_id
1 'polypeptide(L)' 'MDPQATWDELQDAIRSNDPEITRERALSLMGWLARGGFPPVTSADPVMDADAHRQAAKECCRRILWSMADA' A
#
# COMPACT_ATOMS: atom_id res chain seq x y z
N MET A 1 -10.32 -9.85 -0.89
CA MET A 1 -9.08 -9.29 -0.33
C MET A 1 -9.40 -8.39 0.85
N ASP A 2 -8.55 -8.40 1.87
CA ASP A 2 -8.66 -7.47 2.99
C ASP A 2 -7.59 -6.38 2.81
N PRO A 3 -7.96 -5.17 2.39
CA PRO A 3 -6.97 -4.12 2.14
C PRO A 3 -6.20 -3.70 3.39
N GLN A 4 -6.82 -3.76 4.57
CA GLN A 4 -6.12 -3.42 5.81
C GLN A 4 -5.05 -4.46 6.12
N ALA A 5 -5.36 -5.74 5.99
CA ALA A 5 -4.39 -6.80 6.21
C ALA A 5 -3.24 -6.69 5.20
N THR A 6 -3.56 -6.42 3.94
CA THR A 6 -2.55 -6.27 2.89
C THR A 6 -1.63 -5.08 3.17
N TRP A 7 -2.21 -3.95 3.60
CA TRP A 7 -1.43 -2.78 3.98
C TRP A 7 -0.50 -3.08 5.16
N ASP A 8 -1.02 -3.74 6.19
CA ASP A 8 -0.24 -4.08 7.38
C ASP A 8 0.90 -5.04 7.03
N GLU A 9 0.64 -6.04 6.18
CA GLU A 9 1.66 -6.97 5.70
C GLU A 9 2.73 -6.25 4.87
N LEU A 10 2.30 -5.27 4.05
CA LEU A 10 3.23 -4.45 3.27
C LEU A 10 4.16 -3.65 4.19
N GLN A 11 3.62 -3.02 5.22
CA GLN A 11 4.43 -2.25 6.17
C GLN A 11 5.41 -3.15 6.93
N ASP A 12 4.97 -4.34 7.31
CA ASP A 12 5.84 -5.32 7.97
C ASP A 12 6.98 -5.78 7.06
N ALA A 13 6.68 -6.03 5.79
CA ALA A 13 7.68 -6.44 4.81
C ALA A 13 8.72 -5.35 4.59
N ILE A 14 8.30 -4.09 4.56
CA ILE A 14 9.22 -2.96 4.45
C ILE A 14 10.16 -2.92 5.65
N ARG A 15 9.61 -3.04 6.86
CA ARG A 15 10.41 -3.03 8.08
C ARG A 15 11.38 -4.20 8.18
N SER A 16 10.98 -5.36 7.65
CA SER A 16 11.80 -6.57 7.63
C SER A 16 12.78 -6.60 6.47
N ASN A 17 12.76 -5.59 5.62
CA ASN A 17 13.60 -5.49 4.43
C ASN A 17 13.44 -6.72 3.53
N ASP A 18 12.18 -7.11 3.28
CA ASP A 18 11.84 -8.23 2.41
C ASP A 18 11.30 -7.68 1.08
N PRO A 19 12.17 -7.53 0.06
CA PRO A 19 11.75 -6.88 -1.19
C PRO A 19 10.73 -7.70 -1.98
N GLU A 20 10.78 -9.00 -1.90
CA GLU A 20 9.87 -9.87 -2.65
C GLU A 20 8.44 -9.73 -2.15
N ILE A 21 8.23 -9.83 -0.84
CA ILE A 21 6.90 -9.66 -0.24
C ILE A 21 6.43 -8.23 -0.37
N THR A 22 7.32 -7.26 -0.20
CA THR A 22 6.99 -5.85 -0.37
C THR A 22 6.41 -5.59 -1.75
N ARG A 23 7.08 -6.10 -2.80
CA ARG A 23 6.61 -5.94 -4.17
C ARG A 23 5.25 -6.61 -4.39
N GLU A 24 5.11 -7.84 -3.91
CA GLU A 24 3.87 -8.60 -4.08
C GLU A 24 2.69 -7.89 -3.44
N ARG A 25 2.85 -7.44 -2.21
CA ARG A 25 1.77 -6.76 -1.48
C ARG A 25 1.46 -5.40 -2.08
N ALA A 26 2.47 -4.67 -2.55
CA ALA A 26 2.27 -3.38 -3.21
C ALA A 26 1.48 -3.55 -4.51
N LEU A 27 1.79 -4.56 -5.31
CA LEU A 27 1.06 -4.83 -6.55
C LEU A 27 -0.40 -5.23 -6.26
N SER A 28 -0.61 -6.08 -5.28
CA SER A 28 -1.97 -6.51 -4.89
C SER A 28 -2.81 -5.33 -4.44
N LEU A 29 -2.27 -4.48 -3.58
CA LEU A 29 -2.99 -3.33 -3.06
C LEU A 29 -3.26 -2.30 -4.16
N MET A 30 -2.27 -2.03 -5.01
CA MET A 30 -2.45 -1.09 -6.12
C MET A 30 -3.57 -1.56 -7.05
N GLY A 31 -3.60 -2.84 -7.39
CA GLY A 31 -4.67 -3.41 -8.22
C GLY A 31 -6.04 -3.27 -7.58
N TRP A 32 -6.13 -3.51 -6.27
CA TRP A 32 -7.37 -3.35 -5.52
C TRP A 32 -7.88 -1.91 -5.57
N LEU A 33 -6.99 -0.94 -5.33
CA LEU A 33 -7.36 0.47 -5.34
C LEU A 33 -7.71 0.95 -6.75
N ALA A 34 -7.02 0.44 -7.76
CA ALA A 34 -7.29 0.80 -9.17
C ALA A 34 -8.67 0.34 -9.64
N ARG A 35 -9.19 -0.73 -9.04
CA ARG A 35 -10.54 -1.24 -9.34
C ARG A 35 -11.63 -0.54 -8.53
N GLY A 36 -11.27 0.45 -7.73
CA GLY A 36 -12.22 1.18 -6.91
C GLY A 36 -12.49 0.55 -5.55
N GLY A 37 -11.63 -0.37 -5.10
CA GLY A 37 -11.74 -0.96 -3.78
C GLY A 37 -11.55 0.09 -2.68
N PHE A 38 -12.18 -0.13 -1.53
CA PHE A 38 -12.05 0.82 -0.42
C PHE A 38 -10.61 0.79 0.12
N PRO A 39 -10.09 1.96 0.56
CA PRO A 39 -8.70 2.04 1.01
C PRO A 39 -8.49 1.53 2.43
N PRO A 40 -7.26 1.08 2.75
CA PRO A 40 -6.92 0.80 4.14
C PRO A 40 -6.74 2.10 4.92
N VAL A 41 -6.81 2.02 6.24
CA VAL A 41 -6.40 3.12 7.09
C VAL A 41 -4.88 3.18 7.08
N THR A 42 -4.33 4.28 6.58
CA THR A 42 -2.87 4.43 6.40
C THR A 42 -2.21 5.24 7.50
N SER A 43 -2.99 5.95 8.30
CA SER A 43 -2.50 6.83 9.35
C SER A 43 -3.55 6.91 10.46
N ALA A 44 -3.10 7.19 11.67
CA ALA A 44 -3.99 7.42 12.81
C ALA A 44 -4.60 8.83 12.83
N ASP A 45 -4.27 9.67 11.84
CA ASP A 45 -4.76 11.05 11.76
C ASP A 45 -6.28 11.06 11.52
N PRO A 46 -7.09 11.55 12.48
CA PRO A 46 -8.54 11.54 12.35
C PRO A 46 -9.08 12.51 11.29
N VAL A 47 -8.26 13.42 10.78
CA VAL A 47 -8.63 14.38 9.74
C VAL A 47 -8.64 13.73 8.35
N MET A 48 -7.93 12.62 8.18
CA MET A 48 -7.86 11.93 6.89
C MET A 48 -9.17 11.20 6.59
N ASP A 49 -9.77 11.55 5.44
CA ASP A 49 -10.96 10.84 4.94
C ASP A 49 -10.54 9.64 4.06
N ALA A 50 -11.54 8.94 3.49
CA ALA A 50 -11.27 7.79 2.64
C ALA A 50 -10.41 8.14 1.43
N ASP A 51 -10.64 9.29 0.80
CA ASP A 51 -9.86 9.72 -0.35
C ASP A 51 -8.40 10.00 0.03
N ALA A 52 -8.18 10.60 1.20
CA ALA A 52 -6.83 10.86 1.68
C ALA A 52 -6.08 9.54 1.94
N HIS A 53 -6.74 8.56 2.56
CA HIS A 53 -6.14 7.24 2.77
C HIS A 53 -5.86 6.55 1.45
N ARG A 54 -6.77 6.67 0.47
CA ARG A 54 -6.57 6.10 -0.86
C ARG A 54 -5.33 6.69 -1.53
N GLN A 55 -5.20 8.00 -1.51
CA GLN A 55 -4.05 8.67 -2.12
C GLN A 55 -2.75 8.30 -1.40
N ALA A 56 -2.76 8.22 -0.08
CA ALA A 56 -1.60 7.83 0.69
C ALA A 56 -1.16 6.40 0.36
N ALA A 57 -2.11 5.47 0.27
CA ALA A 57 -1.81 4.08 -0.07
C ALA A 57 -1.27 3.95 -1.50
N LYS A 58 -1.88 4.64 -2.46
CA LYS A 58 -1.42 4.65 -3.86
C LYS A 58 -0.02 5.22 -3.97
N GLU A 59 0.24 6.33 -3.28
CA GLU A 59 1.55 6.97 -3.32
C GLU A 59 2.63 6.05 -2.75
N CYS A 60 2.35 5.41 -1.64
CA CYS A 60 3.28 4.45 -1.03
C CYS A 60 3.61 3.31 -1.99
N CYS A 61 2.58 2.70 -2.59
CA CYS A 61 2.77 1.61 -3.55
C CYS A 61 3.53 2.07 -4.78
N ARG A 62 3.22 3.25 -5.28
CA ARG A 62 3.87 3.81 -6.47
C ARG A 62 5.36 4.02 -6.21
N ARG A 63 5.73 4.57 -5.07
CA ARG A 63 7.14 4.78 -4.70
C ARG A 63 7.89 3.47 -4.60
N ILE A 64 7.28 2.47 -3.97
CA ILE A 64 7.88 1.15 -3.83
C ILE A 64 8.14 0.53 -5.20
N LEU A 65 7.11 0.49 -6.05
CA LEU A 65 7.21 -0.15 -7.36
C LEU A 65 8.16 0.60 -8.28
N TRP A 66 8.16 1.92 -8.22
CA TRP A 66 9.10 2.73 -8.99
C TRP A 66 10.54 2.45 -8.59
N SER A 67 10.79 2.40 -7.28
CA SER A 67 12.13 2.12 -6.75
C SER A 67 12.63 0.74 -7.19
N MET A 68 11.74 -0.25 -7.23
CA MET A 68 12.10 -1.61 -7.63
C MET A 68 12.29 -1.75 -9.14
N ALA A 69 11.63 -0.90 -9.93
CA ALA A 69 11.75 -0.95 -11.38
C ALA A 69 13.15 -0.59 -11.88
N ASP A 70 13.89 0.17 -11.09
CA ASP A 70 15.26 0.59 -11.42
C ASP A 70 16.33 -0.43 -11.01
N ALA A 71 15.95 -1.49 -10.36
CA ALA A 71 16.89 -2.48 -9.85
C ALA A 71 17.46 -3.40 -10.93
#